data_f86c85ad6f546ec51de54e9552f3d4a2
#
_entry.id   f86c85ad6f546ec51de54e9552f3d4a2
#
_cell.length_a   1.000
_cell.length_b   1.000
_cell.length_c   1.000
_cell.angle_alpha   90.00
_cell.angle_beta   90.00
_cell.angle_gamma   90.00
#
_symmetry.space_group_name_H-M   'P 1'
#
loop_
_entity.id
_entity.type
_entity.pdbx_description
1 polymer ?
#
loop_
_entity_poly.entity_id
_entity_poly.type
_entity_poly.pdbx_seq_one_letter_code
_entity_poly.pdbx_strand_id
1 'polypeptide(L)'
;MIVDFGIDRLLADPGLRKPLEGQRVALLAHPASVTADLTHSIDALVAAGIDVAAVFGPQHGVRGDLQDNMMESPDFTDPVYGMPVFSLYGEVRRPSGQSMHTFDVILVDLQDLGCRIYTYVTTLLYMLEAAAEHGTAVWVPDRPNPAGRPIDGTLLRPGWDSSVGPWPRSRRPGVTVGPPGRWV
;
A
#
# COMPACT_ATOMS: atom_id res chain seq x y z
N MET A 1 11.73 21.09 9.44
CA MET A 1 10.50 20.39 9.88
C MET A 1 10.78 18.91 9.66
N ILE A 2 10.85 18.12 10.73
CA ILE A 2 10.97 16.66 10.64
C ILE A 2 9.54 16.17 10.35
N VAL A 3 9.37 15.37 9.31
CA VAL A 3 8.08 14.75 8.96
C VAL A 3 8.16 13.30 9.41
N ASP A 4 7.31 12.93 10.35
CA ASP A 4 7.17 11.53 10.75
C ASP A 4 6.25 10.83 9.75
N PHE A 5 6.69 9.73 9.17
CA PHE A 5 5.84 8.89 8.33
C PHE A 5 4.82 8.12 9.19
N GLY A 6 3.68 7.78 8.61
CA GLY A 6 2.66 7.02 9.32
C GLY A 6 3.19 5.71 9.90
N ILE A 7 4.10 5.03 9.20
CA ILE A 7 4.75 3.81 9.70
C ILE A 7 5.64 4.07 10.92
N ASP A 8 6.42 5.16 10.94
CA ASP A 8 7.27 5.51 12.09
C ASP A 8 6.41 5.83 13.32
N ARG A 9 5.29 6.55 13.14
CA ARG A 9 4.33 6.84 14.20
C ARG A 9 3.68 5.56 14.74
N LEU A 10 3.26 4.65 13.87
CA LEU A 10 2.70 3.37 14.27
C LEU A 10 3.71 2.58 15.14
N LEU A 11 4.97 2.55 14.71
CA LEU A 11 6.04 1.84 15.43
C LEU A 11 6.42 2.51 16.75
N ALA A 12 6.38 3.83 16.83
CA ALA A 12 6.74 4.58 18.04
C ALA A 12 5.66 4.59 19.11
N ASP A 13 4.36 4.52 18.73
CA ASP A 13 3.24 4.66 19.66
C ASP A 13 2.59 3.29 19.97
N PRO A 14 2.77 2.77 21.21
CA PRO A 14 2.10 1.54 21.64
C PRO A 14 0.57 1.60 21.57
N GLY A 15 -0.02 2.78 21.75
CA GLY A 15 -1.47 2.99 21.65
C GLY A 15 -1.99 2.74 20.23
N LEU A 16 -1.22 3.10 19.20
CA LEU A 16 -1.55 2.82 17.82
C LEU A 16 -1.33 1.34 17.47
N ARG A 17 -0.35 0.66 18.08
CA ARG A 17 -0.11 -0.78 17.85
C ARG A 17 -1.10 -1.70 18.55
N LYS A 18 -1.62 -1.28 19.69
CA LYS A 18 -2.52 -2.10 20.54
C LYS A 18 -3.68 -2.76 19.77
N PRO A 19 -4.39 -2.08 18.84
CA PRO A 19 -5.45 -2.73 18.07
C PRO A 19 -4.98 -3.83 17.11
N LEU A 20 -3.67 -3.91 16.83
CA LEU A 20 -3.06 -4.94 15.98
C LEU A 20 -2.58 -6.16 16.76
N GLU A 21 -2.57 -6.09 18.10
CA GLU A 21 -2.16 -7.21 18.96
C GLU A 21 -3.12 -8.40 18.77
N GLY A 22 -2.54 -9.57 18.45
CA GLY A 22 -3.30 -10.80 18.19
C GLY A 22 -4.05 -10.82 16.85
N GLN A 23 -3.90 -9.80 16.02
CA GLN A 23 -4.44 -9.79 14.67
C GLN A 23 -3.39 -10.32 13.68
N ARG A 24 -3.83 -11.08 12.67
CA ARG A 24 -3.02 -11.40 11.50
C ARG A 24 -3.01 -10.16 10.61
N VAL A 25 -1.85 -9.54 10.47
CA VAL A 25 -1.70 -8.29 9.71
C VAL A 25 -1.21 -8.58 8.31
N ALA A 26 -1.87 -8.07 7.28
CA ALA A 26 -1.29 -7.98 5.95
C ALA A 26 -0.61 -6.63 5.73
N LEU A 27 0.38 -6.59 4.84
CA LEU A 27 1.05 -5.37 4.44
C LEU A 27 1.03 -5.22 2.91
N LEU A 28 0.47 -4.15 2.40
CA LEU A 28 0.66 -3.73 1.01
C LEU A 28 1.83 -2.74 0.98
N ALA A 29 2.95 -3.15 0.36
CA ALA A 29 4.21 -2.42 0.39
C ALA A 29 4.99 -2.54 -0.93
N HIS A 30 5.94 -1.64 -1.10
CA HIS A 30 6.86 -1.59 -2.25
C HIS A 30 8.28 -1.21 -1.77
N PRO A 31 9.31 -1.13 -2.65
CA PRO A 31 10.68 -0.87 -2.21
C PRO A 31 10.90 0.42 -1.41
N ALA A 32 10.06 1.43 -1.59
CA ALA A 32 10.15 2.68 -0.82
C ALA A 32 9.25 2.69 0.43
N SER A 33 8.64 1.56 0.79
CA SER A 33 7.94 1.38 2.07
C SER A 33 8.96 1.15 3.17
N VAL A 34 9.59 2.24 3.59
CA VAL A 34 10.67 2.25 4.58
C VAL A 34 10.37 3.26 5.69
N THR A 35 10.94 3.00 6.86
CA THR A 35 10.99 3.92 7.98
C THR A 35 11.98 5.06 7.72
N ALA A 36 12.05 6.05 8.59
CA ALA A 36 12.96 7.20 8.46
C ALA A 36 14.44 6.79 8.45
N ASP A 37 14.80 5.65 9.05
CA ASP A 37 16.14 5.07 9.04
C ASP A 37 16.40 4.09 7.87
N LEU A 38 15.49 4.06 6.89
CA LEU A 38 15.53 3.21 5.70
C LEU A 38 15.36 1.70 5.96
N THR A 39 14.86 1.31 7.12
CA THR A 39 14.45 -0.08 7.38
C THR A 39 13.15 -0.36 6.64
N HIS A 40 13.08 -1.45 5.87
CA HIS A 40 11.85 -1.79 5.15
C HIS A 40 10.71 -2.10 6.13
N SER A 41 9.49 -1.68 5.82
CA SER A 41 8.33 -1.76 6.71
C SER A 41 8.00 -3.20 7.14
N ILE A 42 8.25 -4.21 6.29
CA ILE A 42 8.14 -5.62 6.68
C ILE A 42 9.06 -5.90 7.88
N ASP A 43 10.33 -5.57 7.73
CA ASP A 43 11.37 -5.87 8.73
C ASP A 43 11.09 -5.12 10.03
N ALA A 44 10.66 -3.86 9.93
CA ALA A 44 10.33 -3.02 11.09
C ALA A 44 9.09 -3.52 11.85
N LEU A 45 8.04 -3.95 11.14
CA LEU A 45 6.81 -4.48 11.74
C LEU A 45 7.08 -5.82 12.44
N VAL A 46 7.82 -6.74 11.79
CA VAL A 46 8.20 -8.03 12.39
C VAL A 46 9.07 -7.80 13.63
N ALA A 47 10.05 -6.88 13.56
CA ALA A 47 10.89 -6.53 14.70
C ALA A 47 10.09 -5.91 15.87
N ALA A 48 8.99 -5.22 15.58
CA ALA A 48 8.08 -4.68 16.58
C ALA A 48 7.11 -5.73 17.18
N GLY A 49 7.20 -7.00 16.75
CA GLY A 49 6.36 -8.10 17.24
C GLY A 49 4.97 -8.15 16.62
N ILE A 50 4.74 -7.49 15.50
CA ILE A 50 3.48 -7.56 14.75
C ILE A 50 3.47 -8.85 13.92
N ASP A 51 2.36 -9.60 13.98
CA ASP A 51 2.17 -10.82 13.20
C ASP A 51 1.86 -10.46 11.73
N VAL A 52 2.91 -10.33 10.91
CA VAL A 52 2.79 -10.09 9.48
C VAL A 52 2.47 -11.40 8.78
N ALA A 53 1.19 -11.70 8.60
CA ALA A 53 0.70 -12.96 8.07
C ALA A 53 0.74 -13.05 6.53
N ALA A 54 0.73 -11.91 5.84
CA ALA A 54 0.78 -11.85 4.38
C ALA A 54 1.32 -10.51 3.89
N VAL A 55 1.87 -10.50 2.68
CA VAL A 55 2.32 -9.27 2.02
C VAL A 55 1.71 -9.19 0.62
N PHE A 56 1.39 -7.98 0.17
CA PHE A 56 0.95 -7.68 -1.18
C PHE A 56 1.97 -6.77 -1.86
N GLY A 57 2.39 -7.16 -3.06
CA GLY A 57 3.31 -6.38 -3.90
C GLY A 57 2.57 -5.71 -5.05
N PRO A 58 2.62 -4.38 -5.21
CA PRO A 58 2.13 -3.70 -6.40
C PRO A 58 3.09 -3.94 -7.58
N GLN A 59 2.90 -3.21 -8.68
CA GLN A 59 3.85 -3.19 -9.79
C GLN A 59 5.29 -3.02 -9.27
N HIS A 60 6.24 -3.76 -9.81
CA HIS A 60 7.66 -3.87 -9.43
C HIS A 60 7.95 -4.64 -8.14
N GLY A 61 6.93 -5.26 -7.53
CA GLY A 61 7.11 -6.11 -6.35
C GLY A 61 7.36 -5.35 -5.06
N VAL A 62 7.57 -6.11 -4.00
CA VAL A 62 7.71 -5.59 -2.64
C VAL A 62 9.13 -5.07 -2.36
N ARG A 63 10.15 -5.71 -2.92
CA ARG A 63 11.57 -5.39 -2.65
C ARG A 63 12.32 -4.82 -3.85
N GLY A 64 11.64 -4.58 -4.97
CA GLY A 64 12.22 -3.96 -6.17
C GLY A 64 13.12 -4.87 -7.00
N ASP A 65 13.03 -6.15 -6.80
CA ASP A 65 13.74 -7.20 -7.53
C ASP A 65 13.07 -7.53 -8.88
N LEU A 66 11.82 -7.10 -9.07
CA LEU A 66 11.01 -7.33 -10.27
C LEU A 66 10.94 -6.06 -11.11
N GLN A 67 12.11 -5.60 -11.57
CA GLN A 67 12.26 -4.31 -12.26
C GLN A 67 11.95 -4.37 -13.77
N ASP A 68 11.78 -5.54 -14.33
CA ASP A 68 11.58 -5.66 -15.78
C ASP A 68 10.22 -5.06 -16.18
N ASN A 69 10.26 -4.32 -17.26
CA ASN A 69 9.15 -3.47 -17.66
C ASN A 69 7.96 -4.31 -18.13
N MET A 70 6.83 -4.18 -17.46
CA MET A 70 5.55 -4.83 -17.79
C MET A 70 5.55 -6.37 -17.70
N MET A 71 6.53 -6.99 -17.07
CA MET A 71 6.45 -8.41 -16.77
C MET A 71 5.60 -8.66 -15.52
N GLU A 72 4.66 -9.57 -15.66
CA GLU A 72 3.85 -10.06 -14.55
C GLU A 72 4.71 -10.88 -13.59
N SER A 73 4.43 -10.78 -12.30
CA SER A 73 5.12 -11.55 -11.27
C SER A 73 4.15 -12.53 -10.59
N PRO A 74 4.54 -13.79 -10.41
CA PRO A 74 3.73 -14.76 -9.67
C PRO A 74 3.74 -14.46 -8.17
N ASP A 75 2.79 -15.06 -7.45
CA ASP A 75 2.83 -15.16 -6.00
C ASP A 75 4.03 -16.02 -5.57
N PHE A 76 4.61 -15.71 -4.41
CA PHE A 76 5.73 -16.46 -3.85
C PHE A 76 5.69 -16.45 -2.31
N THR A 77 6.60 -17.19 -1.70
CA THR A 77 6.80 -17.18 -0.24
C THR A 77 8.04 -16.38 0.08
N ASP A 78 7.94 -15.41 1.01
CA ASP A 78 9.10 -14.62 1.45
C ASP A 78 10.18 -15.56 2.02
N PRO A 79 11.41 -15.52 1.51
CA PRO A 79 12.44 -16.47 1.91
C PRO A 79 13.00 -16.23 3.31
N VAL A 80 12.76 -15.06 3.89
CA VAL A 80 13.28 -14.70 5.22
C VAL A 80 12.26 -15.05 6.31
N TYR A 81 11.01 -14.67 6.10
CA TYR A 81 9.96 -14.80 7.10
C TYR A 81 8.96 -15.94 6.83
N GLY A 82 8.97 -16.52 5.64
CA GLY A 82 8.09 -17.65 5.28
C GLY A 82 6.62 -17.29 5.04
N MET A 83 6.27 -16.00 5.04
CA MET A 83 4.91 -15.55 4.76
C MET A 83 4.61 -15.52 3.26
N PRO A 84 3.34 -15.70 2.83
CA PRO A 84 2.95 -15.55 1.45
C PRO A 84 3.08 -14.10 0.97
N VAL A 85 3.57 -13.91 -0.23
CA VAL A 85 3.62 -12.64 -0.95
C VAL A 85 2.75 -12.75 -2.18
N PHE A 86 1.65 -12.00 -2.20
CA PHE A 86 0.69 -11.96 -3.31
C PHE A 86 1.05 -10.83 -4.27
N SER A 87 1.13 -11.14 -5.55
CA SER A 87 1.36 -10.14 -6.58
C SER A 87 0.05 -9.48 -7.01
N LEU A 88 0.00 -8.15 -6.94
CA LEU A 88 -1.05 -7.34 -7.54
C LEU A 88 -0.65 -6.81 -8.92
N TYR A 89 0.35 -7.42 -9.53
CA TYR A 89 0.81 -7.16 -10.89
C TYR A 89 1.06 -8.47 -11.64
N GLY A 90 0.02 -9.32 -11.65
CA GLY A 90 -0.03 -10.58 -12.35
C GLY A 90 -1.25 -10.65 -13.26
N GLU A 91 -1.78 -11.84 -13.49
CA GLU A 91 -3.04 -12.07 -14.21
C GLU A 91 -4.19 -11.24 -13.60
N VAL A 92 -4.14 -11.03 -12.28
CA VAL A 92 -5.10 -10.20 -11.55
C VAL A 92 -4.39 -9.02 -10.88
N ARG A 93 -5.06 -7.87 -10.87
CA ARG A 93 -4.58 -6.65 -10.19
C ARG A 93 -5.36 -6.33 -8.93
N ARG A 94 -6.34 -7.14 -8.62
CA ARG A 94 -7.19 -7.06 -7.44
C ARG A 94 -6.93 -8.27 -6.54
N PRO A 95 -6.87 -8.11 -5.21
CA PRO A 95 -6.76 -9.23 -4.30
C PRO A 95 -7.88 -10.26 -4.52
N SER A 96 -7.52 -11.54 -4.49
CA SER A 96 -8.48 -12.63 -4.58
C SER A 96 -9.18 -12.86 -3.23
N GLY A 97 -10.39 -13.42 -3.23
CA GLY A 97 -11.04 -13.83 -1.99
C GLY A 97 -10.18 -14.78 -1.15
N GLN A 98 -9.41 -15.65 -1.79
CA GLN A 98 -8.50 -16.56 -1.07
C GLN A 98 -7.40 -15.79 -0.34
N SER A 99 -6.75 -14.81 -0.96
CA SER A 99 -5.74 -14.00 -0.30
C SER A 99 -6.33 -13.13 0.82
N MET A 100 -7.56 -12.62 0.65
CA MET A 100 -8.25 -11.81 1.66
C MET A 100 -8.59 -12.58 2.95
N HIS A 101 -8.65 -13.90 2.92
CA HIS A 101 -8.88 -14.74 4.12
C HIS A 101 -7.60 -15.07 4.92
N THR A 102 -6.43 -14.67 4.44
CA THR A 102 -5.16 -14.96 5.12
C THR A 102 -4.85 -14.01 6.27
N PHE A 103 -5.57 -12.91 6.42
CA PHE A 103 -5.33 -11.87 7.42
C PHE A 103 -6.64 -11.24 7.94
N ASP A 104 -6.55 -10.45 9.00
CA ASP A 104 -7.67 -9.79 9.65
C ASP A 104 -7.70 -8.27 9.40
N VAL A 105 -6.54 -7.66 9.24
CA VAL A 105 -6.37 -6.22 8.96
C VAL A 105 -5.23 -6.01 7.97
N ILE A 106 -5.34 -5.00 7.11
CA ILE A 106 -4.26 -4.64 6.18
C ILE A 106 -3.73 -3.25 6.44
N LEU A 107 -2.41 -3.14 6.49
CA LEU A 107 -1.67 -1.88 6.44
C LEU A 107 -1.29 -1.59 4.99
N VAL A 108 -1.57 -0.39 4.51
CA VAL A 108 -1.21 0.07 3.16
C VAL A 108 -0.13 1.13 3.27
N ASP A 109 1.12 0.73 3.12
CA ASP A 109 2.30 1.60 3.21
C ASP A 109 2.88 1.87 1.83
N LEU A 110 2.22 2.74 1.06
CA LEU A 110 2.59 3.08 -0.29
C LEU A 110 3.03 4.55 -0.40
N GLN A 111 4.16 4.79 -1.07
CA GLN A 111 4.61 6.13 -1.44
C GLN A 111 3.99 6.52 -2.79
N ASP A 112 3.03 7.45 -2.80
CA ASP A 112 2.56 8.08 -4.03
C ASP A 112 3.49 9.23 -4.44
N LEU A 113 3.70 9.43 -5.73
CA LEU A 113 4.52 10.49 -6.29
C LEU A 113 3.70 11.72 -6.75
N GLY A 114 2.39 11.70 -6.51
CA GLY A 114 1.49 12.80 -6.86
C GLY A 114 1.25 12.97 -8.36
N CYS A 115 1.34 11.87 -9.09
CA CYS A 115 1.05 11.86 -10.52
C CYS A 115 -0.02 10.79 -10.83
N ARG A 116 -1.06 11.17 -11.58
CA ARG A 116 -2.18 10.26 -11.92
C ARG A 116 -1.75 8.94 -12.53
N ILE A 117 -0.72 8.95 -13.37
CA ILE A 117 -0.23 7.74 -14.06
C ILE A 117 0.53 6.79 -13.14
N TYR A 118 0.83 7.19 -11.89
CA TYR A 118 1.49 6.35 -10.91
C TYR A 118 0.45 5.40 -10.30
N THR A 119 0.64 4.10 -10.48
CA THR A 119 -0.41 3.09 -10.34
C THR A 119 -0.80 2.75 -8.90
N TYR A 120 -0.06 3.21 -7.90
CA TYR A 120 -0.26 2.77 -6.51
C TYR A 120 -1.60 3.22 -5.91
N VAL A 121 -2.11 4.37 -6.33
CA VAL A 121 -3.45 4.80 -5.92
C VAL A 121 -4.53 3.88 -6.50
N THR A 122 -4.32 3.37 -7.71
CA THR A 122 -5.22 2.35 -8.29
C THR A 122 -5.13 1.03 -7.52
N THR A 123 -3.93 0.62 -7.13
CA THR A 123 -3.73 -0.58 -6.30
C THR A 123 -4.43 -0.43 -4.95
N LEU A 124 -4.33 0.74 -4.30
CA LEU A 124 -5.09 1.03 -3.07
C LEU A 124 -6.60 0.94 -3.30
N LEU A 125 -7.12 1.50 -4.40
CA LEU A 125 -8.54 1.42 -4.71
C LEU A 125 -9.01 -0.04 -4.79
N TYR A 126 -8.30 -0.88 -5.54
CA TYR A 126 -8.65 -2.29 -5.66
C TYR A 126 -8.56 -3.04 -4.32
N MET A 127 -7.61 -2.67 -3.48
CA MET A 127 -7.53 -3.20 -2.11
C MET A 127 -8.71 -2.75 -1.25
N LEU A 128 -9.11 -1.48 -1.32
CA LEU A 128 -10.28 -0.95 -0.60
C LEU A 128 -11.59 -1.62 -1.03
N GLU A 129 -11.77 -1.84 -2.33
CA GLU A 129 -12.92 -2.56 -2.86
C GLU A 129 -12.97 -4.00 -2.35
N ALA A 130 -11.84 -4.72 -2.42
CA ALA A 130 -11.75 -6.08 -1.88
C ALA A 130 -11.98 -6.11 -0.37
N ALA A 131 -11.41 -5.17 0.37
CA ALA A 131 -11.60 -5.05 1.82
C ALA A 131 -13.06 -4.79 2.19
N ALA A 132 -13.77 -3.94 1.43
CA ALA A 132 -15.19 -3.67 1.65
C ALA A 132 -16.06 -4.92 1.42
N GLU A 133 -15.74 -5.74 0.39
CA GLU A 133 -16.46 -6.99 0.13
C GLU A 133 -16.24 -8.05 1.21
N HIS A 134 -15.06 -8.06 1.82
CA HIS A 134 -14.67 -9.05 2.84
C HIS A 134 -14.80 -8.55 4.28
N GLY A 135 -15.22 -7.30 4.49
CA GLY A 135 -15.36 -6.71 5.83
C GLY A 135 -14.00 -6.50 6.54
N THR A 136 -12.90 -6.36 5.79
CA THR A 136 -11.54 -6.24 6.32
C THR A 136 -11.22 -4.78 6.64
N ALA A 137 -10.62 -4.52 7.80
CA ALA A 137 -10.15 -3.18 8.17
C ALA A 137 -8.91 -2.79 7.35
N VAL A 138 -8.89 -1.56 6.85
CA VAL A 138 -7.75 -0.99 6.11
C VAL A 138 -7.18 0.19 6.87
N TRP A 139 -5.89 0.14 7.16
CA TRP A 139 -5.14 1.23 7.76
C TRP A 139 -4.12 1.75 6.75
N VAL A 140 -4.00 3.07 6.66
CA VAL A 140 -3.04 3.72 5.76
C VAL A 140 -2.02 4.48 6.59
N PRO A 141 -0.83 3.91 6.85
CA PRO A 141 0.32 4.65 7.36
C PRO A 141 0.78 5.69 6.32
N ASP A 142 0.15 6.86 6.34
CA ASP A 142 0.28 7.83 5.25
C ASP A 142 1.68 8.42 5.11
N ARG A 143 2.01 8.81 3.87
CA ARG A 143 3.29 9.40 3.49
C ARG A 143 3.08 10.74 2.80
N PRO A 144 3.96 11.72 3.00
CA PRO A 144 3.85 13.00 2.32
C PRO A 144 3.98 12.83 0.81
N ASN A 145 3.15 13.58 0.08
CA ASN A 145 3.21 13.61 -1.38
C ASN A 145 4.32 14.60 -1.83
N PRO A 146 5.38 14.13 -2.50
CA PRO A 146 6.49 14.99 -2.92
C PRO A 146 6.10 16.03 -3.96
N ALA A 147 5.02 15.82 -4.74
CA ALA A 147 4.51 16.83 -5.65
C ALA A 147 3.82 18.00 -4.94
N GLY A 148 3.55 17.89 -3.64
CA GLY A 148 2.94 18.93 -2.84
C GLY A 148 1.44 19.13 -3.11
N ARG A 149 0.88 20.21 -2.54
CA ARG A 149 -0.56 20.46 -2.51
C ARG A 149 -1.21 21.02 -3.78
N PRO A 150 -0.54 21.77 -4.69
CA PRO A 150 -1.25 22.32 -5.84
C PRO A 150 -1.87 21.25 -6.70
N ILE A 151 -3.16 21.41 -7.02
CA ILE A 151 -3.85 20.60 -8.03
C ILE A 151 -3.48 21.18 -9.39
N ASP A 152 -3.08 20.31 -10.33
CA ASP A 152 -2.64 20.76 -11.66
C ASP A 152 -2.94 19.70 -12.73
N GLY A 153 -3.01 20.17 -13.98
CA GLY A 153 -3.24 19.36 -15.17
C GLY A 153 -4.72 19.02 -15.41
N THR A 154 -4.96 18.43 -16.56
CA THR A 154 -6.31 18.13 -17.04
C THR A 154 -6.94 16.96 -16.28
N LEU A 155 -8.25 17.01 -16.12
CA LEU A 155 -9.04 15.88 -15.64
C LEU A 155 -9.07 14.76 -16.70
N LEU A 156 -9.14 13.52 -16.25
CA LEU A 156 -9.42 12.39 -17.11
C LEU A 156 -10.87 12.51 -17.60
N ARG A 157 -11.06 12.31 -18.89
CA ARG A 157 -12.42 12.33 -19.48
C ARG A 157 -13.15 11.02 -19.18
N PRO A 158 -14.48 11.04 -19.00
CA PRO A 158 -15.27 9.83 -18.89
C PRO A 158 -15.00 8.87 -20.07
N GLY A 159 -14.92 7.59 -19.80
CA GLY A 159 -14.60 6.55 -20.80
C GLY A 159 -13.12 6.36 -21.13
N TRP A 160 -12.23 7.07 -20.44
CA TRP A 160 -10.77 6.91 -20.55
C TRP A 160 -10.16 6.29 -19.28
N ASP A 161 -11.00 5.66 -18.48
CA ASP A 161 -10.55 5.01 -17.24
C ASP A 161 -9.70 3.79 -17.54
N SER A 162 -8.63 3.62 -16.73
CA SER A 162 -7.68 2.51 -16.88
C SER A 162 -6.92 2.27 -15.58
N SER A 163 -6.04 1.28 -15.54
CA SER A 163 -5.16 1.03 -14.40
C SER A 163 -4.23 2.19 -14.05
N VAL A 164 -4.00 3.11 -14.99
CA VAL A 164 -3.22 4.35 -14.78
C VAL A 164 -4.11 5.58 -14.56
N GLY A 165 -5.39 5.38 -14.30
CA GLY A 165 -6.35 6.45 -14.03
C GLY A 165 -7.76 5.85 -13.90
N PRO A 166 -8.13 5.31 -12.72
CA PRO A 166 -9.37 4.56 -12.54
C PRO A 166 -10.62 5.44 -12.40
N TRP A 167 -10.46 6.76 -12.28
CA TRP A 167 -11.58 7.72 -12.22
C TRP A 167 -11.17 9.11 -12.69
N PRO A 168 -12.11 10.05 -12.92
CA PRO A 168 -11.82 11.43 -13.27
C PRO A 168 -11.00 12.12 -12.18
N ARG A 169 -9.69 12.20 -12.38
CA ARG A 169 -8.72 12.79 -11.46
C ARG A 169 -7.81 13.74 -12.24
N SER A 170 -7.40 14.83 -11.62
CA SER A 170 -6.39 15.72 -12.19
C SER A 170 -5.04 14.99 -12.34
N ARG A 171 -4.20 15.48 -13.23
CA ARG A 171 -2.86 14.91 -13.45
C ARG A 171 -2.01 14.94 -12.19
N ARG A 172 -2.14 16.03 -11.41
CA ARG A 172 -1.51 16.24 -10.10
C ARG A 172 -2.64 16.49 -9.08
N PRO A 173 -2.96 15.53 -8.23
CA PRO A 173 -4.14 15.62 -7.37
C PRO A 173 -3.94 16.46 -6.10
N GLY A 174 -2.70 16.75 -5.70
CA GLY A 174 -2.39 17.59 -4.55
C GLY A 174 -2.76 16.97 -3.18
N VAL A 175 -2.97 15.67 -3.13
CA VAL A 175 -3.33 14.92 -1.91
C VAL A 175 -2.38 13.73 -1.70
N THR A 176 -2.33 13.23 -0.48
CA THR A 176 -1.63 11.99 -0.13
C THR A 176 -2.50 10.77 -0.44
N VAL A 177 -1.98 9.58 -0.24
CA VAL A 177 -2.67 8.30 -0.50
C VAL A 177 -3.82 8.08 0.48
N GLY A 178 -3.69 8.58 1.71
CA GLY A 178 -4.72 8.45 2.74
C GLY A 178 -6.02 9.16 2.36
N PRO A 179 -7.18 8.60 2.69
CA PRO A 179 -8.47 9.20 2.37
C PRO A 179 -8.64 10.56 3.06
N PRO A 180 -9.24 11.55 2.40
CA PRO A 180 -9.56 12.81 3.04
C PRO A 180 -10.61 12.59 4.15
N GLY A 181 -10.21 12.74 5.43
CA GLY A 181 -11.15 12.83 6.52
C GLY A 181 -10.92 12.01 7.79
N ARG A 182 -10.04 11.05 7.83
CA ARG A 182 -9.59 10.41 9.09
C ARG A 182 -8.14 9.96 8.96
N TRP A 183 -7.28 10.69 9.62
CA TRP A 183 -5.87 10.33 9.83
C TRP A 183 -5.73 9.69 11.20
N VAL A 184 -5.15 8.53 11.24
CA VAL A 184 -4.71 7.92 12.51
C VAL A 184 -3.22 8.18 12.65
#